data_5ea0256f5559b47b1320a961c7f7ef42
#
_entry.id   5ea0256f5559b47b1320a961c7f7ef42
#
_cell.length_a   1.000
_cell.length_b   1.000
_cell.length_c   1.000
_cell.angle_alpha   90.00
_cell.angle_beta   90.00
_cell.angle_gamma   90.00
#
_symmetry.space_group_name_H-M   'P 1'
#
loop_
_entity.id
_entity.type
_entity.pdbx_description
1 polymer ?
#
loop_
_entity_poly.entity_id
_entity_poly.type
_entity_poly.pdbx_seq_one_letter_code
_entity_poly.pdbx_strand_id
1 'polypeptide(L)'
;MSVTSLIDTALDRSVVLGYGWPGLLVRKVLPDWPEGPGRMDGKVVLVTGAGSGVGLAAAVGFAGLGASVRVLGRSEQRAEEAAALTRKQAGDDVDVRPVVCDVSSLAALRNFTTRFLEEEDRLDVLVNNAGVMPDERQYSVDGVELTFATHVLAPWVLIEELTPLLARSAPSVVINVTSGGQYGQQLPAGDPESEETPYSPKKFYARTKRAQVVVTEKWAERLHDQGVHVHSMHPGWADTKGVRQWMPVFRAVTRPIIRTPAQGADTIVWLGAASEATENDGLFWHDRRPRPTTYPLAPGADSEEVREELWEYVSSLAHGERA
;
A
#
# COMPACT_ATOMS: atom_id res chain seq x y z
N MET A 1 21.68 -3.71 22.37
CA MET A 1 20.36 -4.12 21.86
C MET A 1 19.62 -4.85 22.96
N SER A 2 18.33 -4.54 23.15
CA SER A 2 17.50 -5.28 24.11
C SER A 2 17.22 -6.71 23.60
N VAL A 3 16.82 -7.62 24.51
CA VAL A 3 16.42 -8.99 24.12
C VAL A 3 15.24 -8.94 23.13
N THR A 4 14.29 -8.04 23.33
CA THR A 4 13.15 -7.82 22.42
C THR A 4 13.61 -7.42 21.02
N SER A 5 14.59 -6.51 20.91
CA SER A 5 15.17 -6.08 19.62
C SER A 5 15.89 -7.24 18.91
N LEU A 6 16.57 -8.12 19.65
CA LEU A 6 17.22 -9.30 19.08
C LEU A 6 16.20 -10.31 18.54
N ILE A 7 15.14 -10.59 19.30
CA ILE A 7 14.06 -11.49 18.87
C ILE A 7 13.37 -10.94 17.63
N ASP A 8 13.02 -9.66 17.62
CA ASP A 8 12.36 -9.02 16.49
C ASP A 8 13.25 -9.01 15.24
N THR A 9 14.53 -8.70 15.38
CA THR A 9 15.52 -8.77 14.27
C THR A 9 15.66 -10.18 13.71
N ALA A 10 15.70 -11.19 14.57
CA ALA A 10 15.78 -12.59 14.13
C ALA A 10 14.53 -13.02 13.36
N LEU A 11 13.33 -12.63 13.84
CA LEU A 11 12.07 -12.86 13.13
C LEU A 11 12.04 -12.15 11.79
N ASP A 12 12.44 -10.88 11.74
CA ASP A 12 12.45 -10.08 10.52
C ASP A 12 13.34 -10.70 9.44
N ARG A 13 14.55 -11.10 9.82
CA ARG A 13 15.51 -11.73 8.91
C ARG A 13 15.17 -13.18 8.52
N SER A 14 14.37 -13.88 9.32
CA SER A 14 13.97 -15.25 9.01
C SER A 14 12.99 -15.36 7.84
N VAL A 15 12.37 -14.26 7.40
CA VAL A 15 11.35 -14.17 6.34
C VAL A 15 10.18 -15.15 6.56
N VAL A 16 10.48 -16.46 6.61
CA VAL A 16 9.48 -17.54 6.73
C VAL A 16 8.66 -17.41 8.02
N LEU A 17 9.32 -17.30 9.15
CA LEU A 17 8.64 -17.13 10.44
C LEU A 17 8.13 -15.70 10.62
N GLY A 18 8.92 -14.71 10.23
CA GLY A 18 8.61 -13.31 10.42
C GLY A 18 7.40 -12.82 9.62
N TYR A 19 7.19 -13.34 8.40
CA TYR A 19 6.12 -12.90 7.51
C TYR A 19 4.82 -13.67 7.68
N GLY A 20 4.87 -14.82 8.36
CA GLY A 20 3.70 -15.61 8.73
C GLY A 20 2.98 -15.11 9.99
N TRP A 21 1.83 -15.73 10.31
CA TRP A 21 1.11 -15.43 11.56
C TRP A 21 1.90 -15.77 12.83
N PRO A 22 2.83 -16.78 12.87
CA PRO A 22 3.60 -17.03 14.07
C PRO A 22 4.49 -15.84 14.48
N GLY A 23 5.15 -15.21 13.49
CA GLY A 23 5.97 -14.03 13.75
C GLY A 23 5.17 -12.85 14.27
N LEU A 24 4.00 -12.59 13.69
CA LEU A 24 3.09 -11.58 14.19
C LEU A 24 2.66 -11.85 15.65
N LEU A 25 2.33 -13.12 15.96
CA LEU A 25 1.93 -13.50 17.33
C LEU A 25 3.05 -13.28 18.33
N VAL A 26 4.28 -13.72 17.98
CA VAL A 26 5.46 -13.48 18.85
C VAL A 26 5.67 -11.99 19.07
N ARG A 27 5.60 -11.16 18.03
CA ARG A 27 5.77 -9.70 18.16
C ARG A 27 4.70 -9.08 19.04
N LYS A 28 3.45 -9.53 18.95
CA LYS A 28 2.32 -9.02 19.77
C LYS A 28 2.49 -9.25 21.29
N VAL A 29 3.27 -10.25 21.68
CA VAL A 29 3.54 -10.52 23.09
C VAL A 29 4.85 -9.91 23.60
N LEU A 30 5.63 -9.24 22.74
CA LEU A 30 6.81 -8.51 23.17
C LEU A 30 6.40 -7.25 23.96
N PRO A 31 7.14 -6.90 25.05
CA PRO A 31 6.82 -5.77 25.90
C PRO A 31 6.78 -4.41 25.18
N ASP A 32 7.48 -4.28 24.06
CA ASP A 32 7.57 -3.09 23.23
C ASP A 32 6.66 -3.14 21.98
N TRP A 33 5.62 -3.99 22.00
CA TRP A 33 4.58 -3.95 20.98
C TRP A 33 3.80 -2.64 21.10
N PRO A 34 3.67 -1.85 19.99
CA PRO A 34 2.95 -0.58 20.05
C PRO A 34 1.50 -0.74 20.49
N GLU A 35 0.98 0.27 21.17
CA GLU A 35 -0.41 0.29 21.61
C GLU A 35 -1.39 0.11 20.44
N GLY A 36 -2.61 -0.27 20.77
CA GLY A 36 -3.68 -0.41 19.79
C GLY A 36 -3.99 0.93 19.11
N PRO A 37 -4.55 0.90 17.90
CA PRO A 37 -4.95 2.13 17.22
C PRO A 37 -6.07 2.85 18.00
N GLY A 38 -6.01 4.17 18.00
CA GLY A 38 -7.03 5.02 18.61
C GLY A 38 -8.35 5.02 17.80
N ARG A 39 -9.38 5.66 18.35
CA ARG A 39 -10.63 5.93 17.64
C ARG A 39 -10.40 6.92 16.49
N MET A 40 -11.19 6.79 15.43
CA MET A 40 -11.10 7.62 14.23
C MET A 40 -12.42 8.33 13.91
N ASP A 41 -13.20 8.66 14.94
CA ASP A 41 -14.48 9.36 14.77
C ASP A 41 -14.25 10.73 14.07
N GLY A 42 -15.03 10.99 13.02
CA GLY A 42 -14.90 12.21 12.22
C GLY A 42 -13.70 12.23 11.24
N LYS A 43 -12.95 11.15 11.12
CA LYS A 43 -11.87 10.99 10.15
C LYS A 43 -12.38 10.35 8.86
N VAL A 44 -11.83 10.76 7.70
CA VAL A 44 -12.14 10.19 6.39
C VAL A 44 -10.97 9.37 5.88
N VAL A 45 -11.24 8.15 5.45
CA VAL A 45 -10.26 7.20 4.93
C VAL A 45 -10.64 6.76 3.52
N LEU A 46 -9.75 6.88 2.56
CA LEU A 46 -9.90 6.34 1.21
C LEU A 46 -9.06 5.07 1.05
N VAL A 47 -9.69 3.95 0.67
CA VAL A 47 -8.99 2.67 0.46
C VAL A 47 -9.16 2.20 -0.97
N THR A 48 -8.06 2.10 -1.72
CA THR A 48 -8.06 1.52 -3.06
C THR A 48 -7.97 0.00 -3.00
N GLY A 49 -8.65 -0.70 -3.91
CA GLY A 49 -8.65 -2.16 -3.93
C GLY A 49 -9.34 -2.80 -2.72
N ALA A 50 -10.35 -2.13 -2.15
CA ALA A 50 -11.09 -2.55 -0.95
C ALA A 50 -12.04 -3.73 -1.17
N GLY A 51 -12.17 -4.28 -2.38
CA GLY A 51 -13.14 -5.34 -2.70
C GLY A 51 -12.80 -6.73 -2.16
N SER A 52 -11.58 -6.96 -1.67
CA SER A 52 -11.17 -8.26 -1.12
C SER A 52 -9.85 -8.17 -0.36
N GLY A 53 -9.50 -9.27 0.33
CA GLY A 53 -8.17 -9.46 0.92
C GLY A 53 -7.81 -8.39 1.94
N VAL A 54 -6.56 -7.90 1.86
CA VAL A 54 -6.01 -6.91 2.82
C VAL A 54 -6.74 -5.58 2.75
N GLY A 55 -7.11 -5.10 1.54
CA GLY A 55 -7.83 -3.83 1.37
C GLY A 55 -9.21 -3.85 2.00
N LEU A 56 -9.97 -4.94 1.83
CA LEU A 56 -11.27 -5.11 2.51
C LEU A 56 -11.07 -5.15 4.03
N ALA A 57 -10.09 -5.91 4.51
CA ALA A 57 -9.82 -6.00 5.94
C ALA A 57 -9.36 -4.65 6.53
N ALA A 58 -8.61 -3.84 5.78
CA ALA A 58 -8.26 -2.49 6.19
C ALA A 58 -9.50 -1.59 6.28
N ALA A 59 -10.37 -1.61 5.26
CA ALA A 59 -11.63 -0.86 5.27
C ALA A 59 -12.51 -1.23 6.47
N VAL A 60 -12.65 -2.54 6.74
CA VAL A 60 -13.37 -3.04 7.93
C VAL A 60 -12.72 -2.54 9.22
N GLY A 61 -11.41 -2.59 9.33
CA GLY A 61 -10.67 -2.12 10.50
C GLY A 61 -10.90 -0.63 10.76
N PHE A 62 -10.76 0.22 9.75
CA PHE A 62 -11.00 1.67 9.86
C PHE A 62 -12.46 1.99 10.22
N ALA A 63 -13.43 1.34 9.57
CA ALA A 63 -14.84 1.50 9.88
C ALA A 63 -15.15 1.09 11.34
N GLY A 64 -14.54 0.00 11.83
CA GLY A 64 -14.66 -0.43 13.22
C GLY A 64 -14.06 0.55 14.24
N LEU A 65 -13.09 1.40 13.83
CA LEU A 65 -12.56 2.48 14.64
C LEU A 65 -13.40 3.76 14.59
N GLY A 66 -14.47 3.80 13.79
CA GLY A 66 -15.39 4.94 13.65
C GLY A 66 -15.05 5.89 12.51
N ALA A 67 -14.13 5.54 11.63
CA ALA A 67 -13.84 6.35 10.46
C ALA A 67 -14.96 6.29 9.42
N SER A 68 -15.13 7.39 8.68
CA SER A 68 -15.90 7.45 7.44
C SER A 68 -15.05 6.87 6.30
N VAL A 69 -15.39 5.69 5.80
CA VAL A 69 -14.55 4.98 4.83
C VAL A 69 -15.09 5.11 3.40
N ARG A 70 -14.22 5.50 2.48
CA ARG A 70 -14.47 5.52 1.04
C ARG A 70 -13.78 4.28 0.43
N VAL A 71 -14.57 3.35 -0.08
CA VAL A 71 -14.08 2.09 -0.67
C VAL A 71 -14.06 2.21 -2.19
N LEU A 72 -12.85 2.24 -2.76
CA LEU A 72 -12.68 2.44 -4.18
C LEU A 72 -12.70 1.11 -4.95
N GLY A 73 -13.66 1.02 -5.87
CA GLY A 73 -13.79 -0.08 -6.83
C GLY A 73 -13.66 0.42 -8.27
N ARG A 74 -13.17 -0.45 -9.17
CA ARG A 74 -12.99 -0.11 -10.60
C ARG A 74 -14.29 0.02 -11.39
N SER A 75 -15.42 -0.39 -10.83
CA SER A 75 -16.77 -0.22 -11.39
C SER A 75 -17.76 -0.04 -10.25
N GLU A 76 -18.92 0.52 -10.57
CA GLU A 76 -20.01 0.73 -9.62
C GLU A 76 -20.37 -0.55 -8.86
N GLN A 77 -20.60 -1.64 -9.58
CA GLN A 77 -20.88 -2.95 -8.98
C GLN A 77 -19.78 -3.36 -7.98
N ARG A 78 -18.50 -3.20 -8.34
CA ARG A 78 -17.37 -3.58 -7.46
C ARG A 78 -17.26 -2.69 -6.24
N ALA A 79 -17.52 -1.40 -6.37
CA ALA A 79 -17.51 -0.45 -5.28
C ALA A 79 -18.67 -0.73 -4.29
N GLU A 80 -19.87 -0.98 -4.80
CA GLU A 80 -21.03 -1.35 -3.98
C GLU A 80 -20.84 -2.69 -3.27
N GLU A 81 -20.32 -3.72 -3.96
CA GLU A 81 -19.97 -5.01 -3.34
C GLU A 81 -18.97 -4.81 -2.19
N ALA A 82 -17.95 -3.97 -2.39
CA ALA A 82 -16.94 -3.66 -1.37
C ALA A 82 -17.57 -2.94 -0.17
N ALA A 83 -18.42 -1.96 -0.41
CA ALA A 83 -19.11 -1.21 0.65
C ALA A 83 -20.05 -2.12 1.46
N ALA A 84 -20.84 -2.95 0.78
CA ALA A 84 -21.75 -3.91 1.43
C ALA A 84 -20.97 -4.93 2.29
N LEU A 85 -19.86 -5.47 1.77
CA LEU A 85 -19.00 -6.40 2.51
C LEU A 85 -18.35 -5.73 3.72
N THR A 86 -17.92 -4.48 3.59
CA THR A 86 -17.33 -3.71 4.70
C THR A 86 -18.36 -3.47 5.80
N ARG A 87 -19.56 -2.97 5.48
CA ARG A 87 -20.65 -2.78 6.45
C ARG A 87 -21.02 -4.09 7.14
N LYS A 88 -21.20 -5.16 6.37
CA LYS A 88 -21.53 -6.49 6.92
C LYS A 88 -20.52 -6.99 7.97
N GLN A 89 -19.22 -6.65 7.82
CA GLN A 89 -18.17 -7.13 8.72
C GLN A 89 -17.85 -6.16 9.85
N ALA A 90 -18.01 -4.84 9.64
CA ALA A 90 -17.72 -3.82 10.63
C ALA A 90 -18.93 -3.46 11.53
N GLY A 91 -20.15 -3.74 11.05
CA GLY A 91 -21.43 -3.40 11.69
C GLY A 91 -22.27 -2.47 10.82
N ASP A 92 -23.58 -2.43 11.06
CA ASP A 92 -24.52 -1.68 10.21
C ASP A 92 -24.46 -0.16 10.41
N ASP A 93 -23.99 0.31 11.56
CA ASP A 93 -23.96 1.74 11.94
C ASP A 93 -22.67 2.46 11.49
N VAL A 94 -21.90 1.88 10.56
CA VAL A 94 -20.66 2.48 10.05
C VAL A 94 -20.88 3.33 8.79
N ASP A 95 -20.18 4.47 8.67
CA ASP A 95 -20.21 5.29 7.44
C ASP A 95 -19.23 4.72 6.41
N VAL A 96 -19.75 3.93 5.49
CA VAL A 96 -18.97 3.37 4.37
C VAL A 96 -19.65 3.73 3.06
N ARG A 97 -18.93 4.42 2.16
CA ARG A 97 -19.44 4.85 0.86
C ARG A 97 -18.63 4.26 -0.28
N PRO A 98 -19.29 3.74 -1.32
CA PRO A 98 -18.63 3.29 -2.53
C PRO A 98 -18.16 4.49 -3.36
N VAL A 99 -16.95 4.41 -3.92
CA VAL A 99 -16.43 5.36 -4.91
C VAL A 99 -15.84 4.60 -6.09
N VAL A 100 -15.96 5.14 -7.28
CA VAL A 100 -15.63 4.43 -8.52
C VAL A 100 -14.45 5.09 -9.24
N CYS A 101 -13.39 4.31 -9.49
CA CYS A 101 -12.29 4.70 -10.35
C CYS A 101 -11.55 3.44 -10.86
N ASP A 102 -11.28 3.39 -12.15
CA ASP A 102 -10.27 2.48 -12.68
C ASP A 102 -8.89 3.14 -12.51
N VAL A 103 -8.16 2.69 -11.50
CA VAL A 103 -6.86 3.27 -11.15
C VAL A 103 -5.77 3.02 -12.19
N SER A 104 -6.00 2.18 -13.19
CA SER A 104 -5.08 1.98 -14.30
C SER A 104 -5.24 3.01 -15.43
N SER A 105 -6.22 3.94 -15.33
CA SER A 105 -6.48 4.98 -16.32
C SER A 105 -6.24 6.37 -15.74
N LEU A 106 -5.35 7.14 -16.36
CA LEU A 106 -5.07 8.53 -15.95
C LEU A 106 -6.30 9.43 -16.05
N ALA A 107 -7.09 9.28 -17.12
CA ALA A 107 -8.32 10.05 -17.28
C ALA A 107 -9.35 9.73 -16.18
N ALA A 108 -9.48 8.44 -15.81
CA ALA A 108 -10.37 8.04 -14.72
C ALA A 108 -9.87 8.54 -13.35
N LEU A 109 -8.56 8.51 -13.10
CA LEU A 109 -7.97 9.05 -11.88
C LEU A 109 -8.25 10.55 -11.74
N ARG A 110 -7.96 11.36 -12.77
CA ARG A 110 -8.21 12.82 -12.75
C ARG A 110 -9.68 13.17 -12.56
N ASN A 111 -10.57 12.48 -13.25
CA ASN A 111 -12.00 12.67 -13.08
C ASN A 111 -12.47 12.28 -11.66
N PHE A 112 -11.88 11.24 -11.09
CA PHE A 112 -12.17 10.81 -9.73
C PHE A 112 -11.68 11.84 -8.71
N THR A 113 -10.42 12.25 -8.77
CA THR A 113 -9.82 13.19 -7.80
C THR A 113 -10.49 14.55 -7.84
N THR A 114 -10.84 15.06 -9.04
CA THR A 114 -11.60 16.31 -9.18
C THR A 114 -12.93 16.23 -8.42
N ARG A 115 -13.73 15.19 -8.66
CA ARG A 115 -15.02 15.02 -7.94
C ARG A 115 -14.81 14.78 -6.45
N PHE A 116 -13.81 14.01 -6.08
CA PHE A 116 -13.52 13.72 -4.67
C PHE A 116 -13.16 14.98 -3.89
N LEU A 117 -12.42 15.93 -4.51
CA LEU A 117 -12.09 17.23 -3.95
C LEU A 117 -13.30 18.16 -3.81
N GLU A 118 -14.33 17.98 -4.67
CA GLU A 118 -15.59 18.73 -4.61
C GLU A 118 -16.56 18.14 -3.56
N GLU A 119 -16.53 16.83 -3.36
CA GLU A 119 -17.50 16.11 -2.53
C GLU A 119 -17.04 15.93 -1.06
N GLU A 120 -15.72 15.96 -0.81
CA GLU A 120 -15.14 15.69 0.52
C GLU A 120 -14.42 16.92 1.08
N ASP A 121 -14.71 17.24 2.33
CA ASP A 121 -14.07 18.37 3.03
C ASP A 121 -12.73 18.01 3.63
N ARG A 122 -12.45 16.71 3.81
CA ARG A 122 -11.24 16.17 4.43
C ARG A 122 -10.86 14.80 3.89
N LEU A 123 -9.58 14.49 4.00
CA LEU A 123 -9.01 13.15 3.81
C LEU A 123 -7.86 12.94 4.80
N ASP A 124 -8.07 12.13 5.81
CA ASP A 124 -7.08 11.90 6.87
C ASP A 124 -6.13 10.75 6.54
N VAL A 125 -6.64 9.74 5.83
CA VAL A 125 -5.83 8.58 5.43
C VAL A 125 -6.12 8.18 4.00
N LEU A 126 -5.06 8.08 3.18
CA LEU A 126 -5.10 7.49 1.84
C LEU A 126 -4.38 6.13 1.86
N VAL A 127 -5.09 5.05 1.58
CA VAL A 127 -4.50 3.70 1.48
C VAL A 127 -4.42 3.25 0.02
N ASN A 128 -3.25 3.30 -0.56
CA ASN A 128 -2.92 2.79 -1.88
C ASN A 128 -2.63 1.28 -1.79
N ASN A 129 -3.70 0.48 -1.84
CA ASN A 129 -3.62 -0.97 -1.71
C ASN A 129 -3.97 -1.72 -3.01
N ALA A 130 -4.60 -1.08 -3.98
CA ALA A 130 -4.92 -1.71 -5.26
C ALA A 130 -3.69 -2.37 -5.89
N GLY A 131 -3.85 -3.57 -6.44
CA GLY A 131 -2.76 -4.28 -7.05
C GLY A 131 -3.22 -5.38 -8.00
N VAL A 132 -2.40 -5.63 -9.01
CA VAL A 132 -2.60 -6.66 -10.05
C VAL A 132 -1.30 -7.42 -10.30
N MET A 133 -1.39 -8.62 -10.82
CA MET A 133 -0.26 -9.41 -11.32
C MET A 133 -0.78 -10.30 -12.46
N PRO A 134 -0.91 -9.76 -13.68
CA PRO A 134 -1.39 -10.53 -14.84
C PRO A 134 -0.39 -11.64 -15.23
N ASP A 135 -0.89 -12.73 -15.77
CA ASP A 135 -0.04 -13.87 -16.18
C ASP A 135 0.78 -13.54 -17.43
N GLU A 136 0.31 -12.59 -18.26
CA GLU A 136 0.97 -12.07 -19.45
C GLU A 136 1.10 -10.56 -19.36
N ARG A 137 2.06 -9.97 -20.10
CA ARG A 137 2.23 -8.52 -20.16
C ARG A 137 0.96 -7.88 -20.72
N GLN A 138 0.44 -6.93 -19.99
CA GLN A 138 -0.73 -6.13 -20.38
C GLN A 138 -0.40 -4.64 -20.19
N TYR A 139 -1.12 -3.81 -20.92
CA TYR A 139 -0.98 -2.37 -20.84
C TYR A 139 -2.31 -1.73 -20.45
N SER A 140 -2.22 -0.61 -19.77
CA SER A 140 -3.36 0.26 -19.47
C SER A 140 -3.87 0.92 -20.75
N VAL A 141 -4.99 1.61 -20.66
CA VAL A 141 -5.53 2.41 -21.78
C VAL A 141 -4.59 3.57 -22.19
N ASP A 142 -3.71 3.98 -21.27
CA ASP A 142 -2.70 5.01 -21.49
C ASP A 142 -1.38 4.44 -22.04
N GLY A 143 -1.34 3.13 -22.34
CA GLY A 143 -0.17 2.45 -22.89
C GLY A 143 0.94 2.17 -21.88
N VAL A 144 0.70 2.31 -20.58
CA VAL A 144 1.63 2.01 -19.48
C VAL A 144 1.49 0.54 -19.09
N GLU A 145 2.60 -0.17 -18.76
CA GLU A 145 2.53 -1.56 -18.28
C GLU A 145 1.57 -1.64 -17.07
N LEU A 146 0.63 -2.58 -17.12
CA LEU A 146 -0.53 -2.60 -16.22
C LEU A 146 -0.16 -2.70 -14.74
N THR A 147 0.90 -3.46 -14.41
CA THR A 147 1.38 -3.58 -13.03
C THR A 147 2.02 -2.27 -12.57
N PHE A 148 2.79 -1.62 -13.43
CA PHE A 148 3.40 -0.32 -13.17
C PHE A 148 2.33 0.78 -13.06
N ALA A 149 1.36 0.82 -13.99
CA ALA A 149 0.24 1.75 -13.94
C ALA A 149 -0.53 1.66 -12.61
N THR A 150 -0.82 0.43 -12.16
CA THR A 150 -1.62 0.21 -10.95
C THR A 150 -0.83 0.43 -9.65
N HIS A 151 0.46 0.02 -9.60
CA HIS A 151 1.24 0.02 -8.36
C HIS A 151 2.04 1.30 -8.15
N VAL A 152 2.43 2.00 -9.21
CA VAL A 152 3.34 3.15 -9.14
C VAL A 152 2.65 4.42 -9.60
N LEU A 153 2.15 4.45 -10.84
CA LEU A 153 1.55 5.65 -11.42
C LEU A 153 0.25 6.05 -10.71
N ALA A 154 -0.65 5.11 -10.43
CA ALA A 154 -1.90 5.42 -9.75
C ALA A 154 -1.71 5.98 -8.33
N PRO A 155 -0.90 5.37 -7.44
CA PRO A 155 -0.54 5.99 -6.16
C PRO A 155 0.08 7.37 -6.30
N TRP A 156 0.97 7.56 -7.28
CA TRP A 156 1.56 8.87 -7.56
C TRP A 156 0.49 9.93 -7.81
N VAL A 157 -0.39 9.70 -8.81
CA VAL A 157 -1.45 10.66 -9.18
C VAL A 157 -2.42 10.90 -8.03
N LEU A 158 -2.80 9.85 -7.28
CA LEU A 158 -3.67 10.01 -6.12
C LEU A 158 -3.02 10.85 -5.01
N ILE A 159 -1.72 10.68 -4.75
CA ILE A 159 -1.00 11.49 -3.77
C ILE A 159 -0.94 12.93 -4.25
N GLU A 160 -0.48 13.17 -5.49
CA GLU A 160 -0.31 14.50 -6.06
C GLU A 160 -1.62 15.29 -6.04
N GLU A 161 -2.66 14.74 -6.65
CA GLU A 161 -3.92 15.46 -6.83
C GLU A 161 -4.75 15.59 -5.55
N LEU A 162 -4.64 14.64 -4.59
CA LEU A 162 -5.32 14.72 -3.31
C LEU A 162 -4.51 15.45 -2.22
N THR A 163 -3.28 15.86 -2.50
CA THR A 163 -2.44 16.63 -1.56
C THR A 163 -3.15 17.86 -0.97
N PRO A 164 -3.92 18.68 -1.72
CA PRO A 164 -4.61 19.82 -1.13
C PRO A 164 -5.60 19.42 -0.03
N LEU A 165 -6.26 18.27 -0.17
CA LEU A 165 -7.21 17.75 0.80
C LEU A 165 -6.51 17.09 1.99
N LEU A 166 -5.45 16.33 1.74
CA LEU A 166 -4.58 15.75 2.77
C LEU A 166 -3.96 16.84 3.64
N ALA A 167 -3.39 17.88 3.04
CA ALA A 167 -2.79 19.00 3.76
C ALA A 167 -3.82 19.79 4.61
N ARG A 168 -5.04 19.99 4.12
CA ARG A 168 -6.13 20.56 4.92
C ARG A 168 -6.51 19.71 6.12
N SER A 169 -6.31 18.42 6.03
CA SER A 169 -6.65 17.44 7.07
C SER A 169 -5.48 17.14 8.01
N ALA A 170 -4.34 17.82 7.85
CA ALA A 170 -3.12 17.56 8.60
C ALA A 170 -3.35 17.51 10.13
N PRO A 171 -2.64 16.60 10.84
CA PRO A 171 -1.78 15.58 10.27
C PRO A 171 -2.57 14.48 9.55
N SER A 172 -2.13 14.15 8.33
CA SER A 172 -2.73 13.11 7.50
C SER A 172 -1.69 12.08 7.07
N VAL A 173 -2.14 10.87 6.73
CA VAL A 173 -1.24 9.74 6.45
C VAL A 173 -1.55 9.11 5.10
N VAL A 174 -0.54 8.92 4.28
CA VAL A 174 -0.59 8.12 3.06
C VAL A 174 0.12 6.79 3.29
N ILE A 175 -0.54 5.68 2.97
CA ILE A 175 -0.02 4.33 3.18
C ILE A 175 0.03 3.60 1.84
N ASN A 176 1.23 3.40 1.31
CA ASN A 176 1.48 2.61 0.12
C ASN A 176 1.70 1.14 0.49
N VAL A 177 0.73 0.28 0.14
CA VAL A 177 0.82 -1.16 0.44
C VAL A 177 1.71 -1.85 -0.57
N THR A 178 2.92 -2.16 -0.15
CA THR A 178 3.94 -2.83 -0.97
C THR A 178 3.98 -4.33 -0.71
N SER A 179 5.13 -4.95 -0.86
CA SER A 179 5.34 -6.39 -0.63
C SER A 179 6.76 -6.65 -0.13
N GLY A 180 6.95 -7.67 0.70
CA GLY A 180 8.28 -8.19 1.01
C GLY A 180 9.08 -8.68 -0.22
N GLY A 181 8.40 -8.91 -1.36
CA GLY A 181 9.06 -9.21 -2.63
C GLY A 181 10.00 -8.10 -3.13
N GLN A 182 9.79 -6.86 -2.70
CA GLN A 182 10.64 -5.71 -3.02
C GLN A 182 12.12 -5.93 -2.64
N TYR A 183 12.40 -6.69 -1.60
CA TYR A 183 13.76 -6.98 -1.16
C TYR A 183 14.59 -7.78 -2.17
N GLY A 184 13.94 -8.54 -3.04
CA GLY A 184 14.59 -9.37 -4.05
C GLY A 184 14.86 -8.67 -5.38
N GLN A 185 14.57 -7.38 -5.49
CA GLN A 185 14.70 -6.61 -6.73
C GLN A 185 15.36 -5.26 -6.48
N GLN A 186 16.10 -4.79 -7.50
CA GLN A 186 16.48 -3.40 -7.68
C GLN A 186 15.63 -2.77 -8.77
N LEU A 187 15.62 -1.44 -8.83
CA LEU A 187 15.03 -0.71 -9.94
C LEU A 187 15.80 -1.00 -11.23
N PRO A 188 15.11 -1.23 -12.35
CA PRO A 188 15.78 -1.37 -13.64
C PRO A 188 16.19 0.02 -14.16
N ALA A 189 17.49 0.30 -14.22
CA ALA A 189 18.01 1.53 -14.80
C ALA A 189 17.66 1.61 -16.30
N GLY A 190 17.20 2.76 -16.77
CA GLY A 190 16.83 2.99 -18.16
C GLY A 190 15.55 2.28 -18.63
N ASP A 191 14.91 1.46 -17.78
CA ASP A 191 13.73 0.65 -18.15
C ASP A 191 12.72 0.52 -16.99
N PRO A 192 12.12 1.61 -16.51
CA PRO A 192 11.24 1.60 -15.33
C PRO A 192 10.05 0.64 -15.46
N GLU A 193 9.48 0.49 -16.66
CA GLU A 193 8.39 -0.44 -16.93
C GLU A 193 8.87 -1.87 -17.23
N SER A 194 10.19 -2.12 -17.25
CA SER A 194 10.79 -3.42 -17.55
C SER A 194 10.44 -3.97 -18.95
N GLU A 195 10.33 -3.10 -19.95
CA GLU A 195 9.92 -3.47 -21.31
C GLU A 195 10.98 -4.31 -22.04
N GLU A 196 12.25 -4.05 -21.80
CA GLU A 196 13.37 -4.78 -22.40
C GLU A 196 13.60 -6.18 -21.78
N THR A 197 12.95 -6.45 -20.63
CA THR A 197 13.09 -7.73 -19.93
C THR A 197 11.97 -8.69 -20.35
N PRO A 198 12.26 -9.99 -20.63
CA PRO A 198 11.22 -10.99 -20.81
C PRO A 198 10.23 -10.99 -19.66
N TYR A 199 8.94 -10.99 -19.96
CA TYR A 199 7.90 -10.86 -18.96
C TYR A 199 7.94 -11.99 -17.92
N SER A 200 7.89 -11.63 -16.66
CA SER A 200 7.77 -12.55 -15.55
C SER A 200 6.87 -11.91 -14.49
N PRO A 201 5.64 -12.41 -14.26
CA PRO A 201 4.67 -11.79 -13.37
C PRO A 201 5.24 -11.46 -12.00
N LYS A 202 5.94 -12.42 -11.38
CA LYS A 202 6.52 -12.24 -10.04
C LYS A 202 7.65 -11.22 -10.00
N LYS A 203 8.50 -11.19 -11.03
CA LYS A 203 9.64 -10.26 -11.11
C LYS A 203 9.12 -8.83 -11.32
N PHE A 204 8.17 -8.64 -12.22
CA PHE A 204 7.57 -7.33 -12.51
C PHE A 204 6.81 -6.81 -11.30
N TYR A 205 5.99 -7.65 -10.68
CA TYR A 205 5.33 -7.31 -9.43
C TYR A 205 6.33 -6.86 -8.36
N ALA A 206 7.41 -7.61 -8.15
CA ALA A 206 8.41 -7.27 -7.14
C ALA A 206 9.17 -5.98 -7.46
N ARG A 207 9.47 -5.71 -8.74
CA ARG A 207 10.09 -4.45 -9.21
C ARG A 207 9.17 -3.25 -8.98
N THR A 208 7.88 -3.35 -9.34
CA THR A 208 6.93 -2.25 -9.10
C THR A 208 6.71 -2.02 -7.60
N LYS A 209 6.78 -3.05 -6.76
CA LYS A 209 6.73 -2.90 -5.29
C LYS A 209 8.02 -2.27 -4.74
N ARG A 210 9.17 -2.47 -5.38
CA ARG A 210 10.40 -1.72 -5.09
C ARG A 210 10.28 -0.26 -5.50
N ALA A 211 9.79 0.01 -6.71
CA ALA A 211 9.52 1.37 -7.21
C ALA A 211 8.57 2.12 -6.27
N GLN A 212 7.54 1.46 -5.77
CA GLN A 212 6.59 2.04 -4.82
C GLN A 212 7.24 2.47 -3.50
N VAL A 213 8.25 1.72 -2.99
CA VAL A 213 9.04 2.13 -1.81
C VAL A 213 9.81 3.41 -2.10
N VAL A 214 10.52 3.47 -3.23
CA VAL A 214 11.33 4.65 -3.60
C VAL A 214 10.45 5.89 -3.80
N VAL A 215 9.33 5.76 -4.51
CA VAL A 215 8.38 6.86 -4.71
C VAL A 215 7.78 7.33 -3.38
N THR A 216 7.55 6.41 -2.43
CA THR A 216 7.10 6.76 -1.07
C THR A 216 8.10 7.66 -0.35
N GLU A 217 9.38 7.29 -0.35
CA GLU A 217 10.45 8.07 0.30
C GLU A 217 10.54 9.48 -0.29
N LYS A 218 10.48 9.61 -1.63
CA LYS A 218 10.53 10.91 -2.31
C LYS A 218 9.26 11.76 -2.08
N TRP A 219 8.08 11.18 -2.00
CA TRP A 219 6.86 11.91 -1.61
C TRP A 219 6.91 12.37 -0.16
N ALA A 220 7.41 11.55 0.74
CA ALA A 220 7.56 11.91 2.15
C ALA A 220 8.41 13.18 2.33
N GLU A 221 9.56 13.26 1.64
CA GLU A 221 10.43 14.46 1.66
C GLU A 221 9.70 15.72 1.16
N ARG A 222 8.85 15.59 0.14
CA ARG A 222 8.16 16.73 -0.49
C ARG A 222 6.94 17.22 0.29
N LEU A 223 6.32 16.35 1.07
CA LEU A 223 5.05 16.65 1.73
C LEU A 223 5.18 16.86 3.25
N HIS A 224 6.38 16.64 3.81
CA HIS A 224 6.65 16.79 5.24
C HIS A 224 6.16 18.13 5.81
N ASP A 225 6.58 19.23 5.18
CA ASP A 225 6.23 20.59 5.63
C ASP A 225 4.73 20.92 5.51
N GLN A 226 3.96 20.09 4.80
CA GLN A 226 2.52 20.21 4.67
C GLN A 226 1.76 19.38 5.70
N GLY A 227 2.46 18.64 6.57
CA GLY A 227 1.87 17.76 7.57
C GLY A 227 1.20 16.52 6.95
N VAL A 228 1.64 16.09 5.77
CA VAL A 228 1.21 14.88 5.09
C VAL A 228 2.31 13.84 5.20
N HIS A 229 2.09 12.80 5.99
CA HIS A 229 3.08 11.76 6.29
C HIS A 229 2.89 10.58 5.33
N VAL A 230 3.93 10.24 4.57
CA VAL A 230 3.86 9.20 3.54
C VAL A 230 4.70 7.99 3.93
N HIS A 231 4.07 6.82 4.02
CA HIS A 231 4.72 5.58 4.41
C HIS A 231 4.46 4.45 3.42
N SER A 232 5.38 3.52 3.37
CA SER A 232 5.18 2.23 2.72
C SER A 232 5.13 1.10 3.75
N MET A 233 4.42 0.03 3.44
CA MET A 233 4.37 -1.13 4.31
C MET A 233 4.19 -2.42 3.54
N HIS A 234 4.54 -3.56 4.13
CA HIS A 234 4.14 -4.86 3.60
C HIS A 234 3.34 -5.68 4.62
N PRO A 235 2.29 -6.41 4.15
CA PRO A 235 1.34 -7.09 5.04
C PRO A 235 1.83 -8.44 5.57
N GLY A 236 3.07 -8.84 5.26
CA GLY A 236 3.49 -10.22 5.42
C GLY A 236 2.84 -11.14 4.37
N TRP A 237 2.82 -12.44 4.64
CA TRP A 237 2.20 -13.44 3.77
C TRP A 237 0.72 -13.60 4.14
N ALA A 238 -0.16 -12.85 3.48
CA ALA A 238 -1.59 -12.89 3.73
C ALA A 238 -2.35 -13.73 2.68
N ASP A 239 -3.28 -14.58 3.11
CA ASP A 239 -4.12 -15.42 2.24
C ASP A 239 -5.20 -14.57 1.53
N THR A 240 -4.82 -13.93 0.44
CA THR A 240 -5.69 -13.08 -0.37
C THR A 240 -6.17 -13.80 -1.63
N LYS A 241 -7.19 -13.23 -2.30
CA LYS A 241 -7.63 -13.71 -3.60
C LYS A 241 -6.47 -13.68 -4.62
N GLY A 242 -5.63 -12.64 -4.60
CA GLY A 242 -4.45 -12.54 -5.46
C GLY A 242 -3.45 -13.66 -5.20
N VAL A 243 -3.10 -13.94 -3.94
CA VAL A 243 -2.19 -15.05 -3.60
C VAL A 243 -2.75 -16.40 -4.05
N ARG A 244 -4.07 -16.62 -3.93
CA ARG A 244 -4.72 -17.84 -4.38
C ARG A 244 -4.67 -18.01 -5.90
N GLN A 245 -4.84 -16.93 -6.63
CA GLN A 245 -4.88 -16.91 -8.09
C GLN A 245 -3.48 -16.96 -8.70
N TRP A 246 -2.57 -16.13 -8.21
CA TRP A 246 -1.27 -15.88 -8.86
C TRP A 246 -0.11 -16.72 -8.27
N MET A 247 -0.25 -17.21 -7.04
CA MET A 247 0.80 -17.96 -6.34
C MET A 247 0.25 -19.23 -5.65
N PRO A 248 -0.44 -20.14 -6.38
CA PRO A 248 -1.10 -21.29 -5.75
C PRO A 248 -0.12 -22.25 -5.06
N VAL A 249 1.05 -22.50 -5.64
CA VAL A 249 2.10 -23.36 -5.05
C VAL A 249 2.66 -22.72 -3.77
N PHE A 250 2.98 -21.44 -3.81
CA PHE A 250 3.42 -20.69 -2.63
C PHE A 250 2.38 -20.79 -1.50
N ARG A 251 1.11 -20.56 -1.83
CA ARG A 251 0.01 -20.68 -0.87
C ARG A 251 -0.10 -22.09 -0.29
N ALA A 252 0.03 -23.13 -1.11
CA ALA A 252 -0.04 -24.51 -0.65
C ALA A 252 1.06 -24.82 0.38
N VAL A 253 2.29 -24.38 0.12
CA VAL A 253 3.44 -24.58 1.01
C VAL A 253 3.32 -23.76 2.29
N THR A 254 2.88 -22.50 2.18
CA THR A 254 2.79 -21.57 3.33
C THR A 254 1.48 -21.66 4.10
N ARG A 255 0.52 -22.49 3.66
CA ARG A 255 -0.81 -22.64 4.27
C ARG A 255 -0.81 -22.77 5.80
N PRO A 256 0.12 -23.51 6.44
CA PRO A 256 0.14 -23.62 7.90
C PRO A 256 0.52 -22.33 8.63
N ILE A 257 1.19 -21.40 7.95
CA ILE A 257 1.75 -20.18 8.55
C ILE A 257 1.27 -18.89 7.90
N ILE A 258 0.48 -18.96 6.83
CA ILE A 258 -0.04 -17.78 6.12
C ILE A 258 -1.01 -17.01 7.00
N ARG A 259 -0.94 -15.67 6.94
CA ARG A 259 -1.80 -14.75 7.69
C ARG A 259 -3.21 -14.70 7.12
N THR A 260 -4.18 -14.40 7.97
CA THR A 260 -5.50 -13.94 7.51
C THR A 260 -5.39 -12.53 6.90
N PRO A 261 -6.34 -12.11 6.05
CA PRO A 261 -6.38 -10.73 5.57
C PRO A 261 -6.40 -9.68 6.69
N ALA A 262 -7.11 -9.94 7.79
CA ALA A 262 -7.14 -9.07 8.96
C ALA A 262 -5.76 -8.92 9.62
N GLN A 263 -5.00 -10.01 9.73
CA GLN A 263 -3.63 -9.96 10.23
C GLN A 263 -2.69 -9.20 9.27
N GLY A 264 -2.92 -9.27 7.95
CA GLY A 264 -2.19 -8.49 6.97
C GLY A 264 -2.52 -6.99 7.00
N ALA A 265 -3.76 -6.65 7.35
CA ALA A 265 -4.22 -5.27 7.46
C ALA A 265 -3.87 -4.59 8.79
N ASP A 266 -3.41 -5.33 9.81
CA ASP A 266 -3.13 -4.81 11.16
C ASP A 266 -2.25 -3.55 11.13
N THR A 267 -1.13 -3.60 10.41
CA THR A 267 -0.21 -2.45 10.31
C THR A 267 -0.80 -1.29 9.49
N ILE A 268 -1.64 -1.55 8.48
CA ILE A 268 -2.32 -0.49 7.71
C ILE A 268 -3.26 0.30 8.63
N VAL A 269 -4.12 -0.42 9.37
CA VAL A 269 -5.09 0.21 10.27
C VAL A 269 -4.38 0.95 11.39
N TRP A 270 -3.31 0.36 11.93
CA TRP A 270 -2.51 1.00 12.96
C TRP A 270 -1.82 2.28 12.46
N LEU A 271 -1.17 2.25 11.29
CA LEU A 271 -0.54 3.44 10.69
C LEU A 271 -1.53 4.58 10.42
N GLY A 272 -2.75 4.27 10.02
CA GLY A 272 -3.77 5.30 9.79
C GLY A 272 -4.36 5.91 11.04
N ALA A 273 -4.10 5.34 12.24
CA ALA A 273 -4.74 5.75 13.48
C ALA A 273 -3.76 5.99 14.65
N ALA A 274 -2.48 5.67 14.49
CA ALA A 274 -1.46 5.81 15.52
C ALA A 274 -0.68 7.13 15.36
N SER A 275 -0.34 7.77 16.49
CA SER A 275 0.47 9.00 16.50
C SER A 275 1.87 8.79 15.95
N GLU A 276 2.43 7.60 16.15
CA GLU A 276 3.78 7.24 15.68
C GLU A 276 3.94 7.37 14.15
N ALA A 277 2.85 7.21 13.39
CA ALA A 277 2.85 7.43 11.95
C ALA A 277 3.01 8.90 11.53
N THR A 278 2.82 9.84 12.47
CA THR A 278 2.98 11.29 12.23
C THR A 278 4.23 11.86 12.88
N GLU A 279 5.03 11.03 13.53
CA GLU A 279 6.32 11.43 14.13
C GLU A 279 7.51 11.28 13.17
N ASN A 280 7.33 10.49 12.10
CA ASN A 280 8.36 10.19 11.11
C ASN A 280 7.76 10.12 9.72
N ASP A 281 8.60 10.18 8.68
CA ASP A 281 8.21 10.11 7.28
C ASP A 281 9.06 9.13 6.50
N GLY A 282 8.56 8.68 5.34
CA GLY A 282 9.31 7.88 4.38
C GLY A 282 9.63 6.45 4.84
N LEU A 283 9.10 6.02 5.98
CA LEU A 283 9.47 4.72 6.55
C LEU A 283 8.75 3.55 5.85
N PHE A 284 9.47 2.43 5.82
CA PHE A 284 8.94 1.14 5.39
C PHE A 284 8.56 0.30 6.62
N TRP A 285 7.32 -0.14 6.72
CA TRP A 285 6.76 -0.77 7.91
C TRP A 285 6.40 -2.24 7.73
N HIS A 286 6.63 -3.02 8.78
CA HIS A 286 6.10 -4.37 8.93
C HIS A 286 5.86 -4.69 10.40
N ASP A 287 4.65 -5.19 10.71
CA ASP A 287 4.24 -5.51 12.08
C ASP A 287 4.47 -4.33 13.03
N ARG A 288 3.90 -3.17 12.67
CA ARG A 288 3.94 -1.91 13.43
C ARG A 288 5.35 -1.41 13.77
N ARG A 289 6.36 -1.80 13.00
CA ARG A 289 7.77 -1.41 13.21
C ARG A 289 8.40 -0.95 11.92
N PRO A 290 9.22 0.09 11.96
CA PRO A 290 10.07 0.45 10.83
C PRO A 290 11.02 -0.69 10.48
N ARG A 291 11.22 -0.91 9.19
CA ARG A 291 12.13 -1.92 8.63
C ARG A 291 13.09 -1.29 7.63
N PRO A 292 14.30 -1.80 7.51
CA PRO A 292 15.18 -1.40 6.42
C PRO A 292 14.55 -1.75 5.09
N THR A 293 14.81 -0.96 4.06
CA THR A 293 14.32 -1.21 2.68
C THR A 293 15.24 -2.15 1.89
N THR A 294 16.36 -2.56 2.48
CA THR A 294 17.33 -3.52 1.94
C THR A 294 17.87 -4.43 3.02
N TYR A 295 18.32 -5.62 2.64
CA TYR A 295 19.00 -6.56 3.53
C TYR A 295 20.41 -6.87 3.01
N PRO A 296 21.37 -7.29 3.88
CA PRO A 296 22.77 -7.57 3.50
C PRO A 296 22.95 -8.62 2.41
N LEU A 297 21.99 -9.55 2.26
CA LEU A 297 22.02 -10.62 1.24
C LEU A 297 21.08 -10.35 0.06
N ALA A 298 20.44 -9.16 0.04
CA ALA A 298 19.61 -8.69 -1.06
C ALA A 298 20.47 -8.02 -2.15
N PRO A 299 19.90 -7.71 -3.33
CA PRO A 299 20.60 -7.03 -4.41
C PRO A 299 21.21 -5.66 -4.04
N GLY A 300 20.89 -5.09 -2.89
CA GLY A 300 21.41 -3.81 -2.41
C GLY A 300 20.44 -2.64 -2.60
N ALA A 301 20.92 -1.45 -2.28
CA ALA A 301 20.18 -0.21 -2.50
C ALA A 301 20.29 0.22 -3.97
N ASP A 302 19.26 0.92 -4.45
CA ASP A 302 19.29 1.58 -5.75
C ASP A 302 20.16 2.85 -5.65
N SER A 303 20.91 3.17 -6.71
CA SER A 303 21.66 4.44 -6.74
C SER A 303 20.71 5.64 -6.82
N GLU A 304 21.19 6.81 -6.38
CA GLU A 304 20.34 8.01 -6.42
C GLU A 304 19.98 8.41 -7.85
N GLU A 305 20.85 8.16 -8.83
CA GLU A 305 20.57 8.41 -10.23
C GLU A 305 19.33 7.60 -10.70
N VAL A 306 19.30 6.31 -10.40
CA VAL A 306 18.18 5.42 -10.80
C VAL A 306 16.90 5.78 -10.04
N ARG A 307 17.01 6.25 -8.81
CA ARG A 307 15.87 6.72 -8.00
C ARG A 307 15.28 8.01 -8.57
N GLU A 308 16.13 8.94 -9.01
CA GLU A 308 15.71 10.19 -9.64
C GLU A 308 15.13 9.93 -11.03
N GLU A 309 15.76 9.07 -11.84
CA GLU A 309 15.23 8.61 -13.12
C GLU A 309 13.81 8.05 -13.00
N LEU A 310 13.58 7.18 -12.01
CA LEU A 310 12.23 6.65 -11.74
C LEU A 310 11.25 7.79 -11.40
N TRP A 311 11.68 8.73 -10.56
CA TRP A 311 10.84 9.87 -10.15
C TRP A 311 10.44 10.73 -11.36
N GLU A 312 11.41 11.13 -12.18
CA GLU A 312 11.19 11.93 -13.38
C GLU A 312 10.29 11.20 -14.38
N TYR A 313 10.54 9.90 -14.57
CA TYR A 313 9.75 9.07 -15.46
C TYR A 313 8.27 9.00 -15.03
N VAL A 314 8.00 8.72 -13.75
CA VAL A 314 6.61 8.65 -13.25
C VAL A 314 5.94 10.03 -13.33
N SER A 315 6.68 11.10 -13.02
CA SER A 315 6.21 12.47 -13.16
C SER A 315 5.81 12.78 -14.60
N SER A 316 6.66 12.45 -15.57
CA SER A 316 6.36 12.67 -16.99
C SER A 316 5.12 11.91 -17.45
N LEU A 317 4.95 10.66 -17.04
CA LEU A 317 3.74 9.88 -17.32
C LEU A 317 2.50 10.52 -16.69
N ALA A 318 2.60 10.94 -15.42
CA ALA A 318 1.50 11.56 -14.69
C ALA A 318 1.02 12.86 -15.38
N HIS A 319 1.92 13.61 -15.99
CA HIS A 319 1.60 14.87 -16.67
C HIS A 319 1.33 14.72 -18.18
N GLY A 320 1.40 13.49 -18.72
CA GLY A 320 1.15 13.22 -20.15
C GLY A 320 2.28 13.66 -21.06
N GLU A 321 3.49 13.76 -20.52
CA GLU A 321 4.72 14.18 -21.22
C GLU A 321 5.56 12.96 -21.64
N ARG A 322 4.93 11.90 -22.12
CA ARG A 322 5.64 10.69 -22.57
C ARG A 322 6.65 11.05 -23.66
N ALA A 323 7.94 10.89 -23.38
CA ALA A 323 9.03 11.13 -24.32
C ALA A 323 9.05 10.07 -25.44
#